data_291c730aa43a69a84796296efb91f9ea
#
_entry.id   291c730aa43a69a84796296efb91f9ea
#
_cell.length_a   1.000
_cell.length_b   1.000
_cell.length_c   1.000
_cell.angle_alpha   90.00
_cell.angle_beta   90.00
_cell.angle_gamma   90.00
#
_symmetry.space_group_name_H-M   'P 1'
#
loop_
_entity.id
_entity.type
_entity.pdbx_description
1 polymer ?
#
loop_
_entity_poly.entity_id
_entity_poly.type
_entity_poly.pdbx_seq_one_letter_code
_entity_poly.pdbx_strand_id
1 'polypeptide(L)'
;MNPKEASEKIVKILHLETEPVAVQVYKDRKDLPRHPQNIQQNFCQLVSIARYQGRGNSGVAESMICAFGAACLGLIKTPEVIESGNAALGIYTANPEASKKFMSNVFRIGDQGKKYDAVMVKPLAEVNETDKPQAVIM
;
A
#
# COMPACT_ATOMS: atom_id res chain seq x y z
N MET A 1 -1.03 -22.60 -11.68
CA MET A 1 -0.03 -22.32 -10.60
C MET A 1 -0.77 -21.59 -9.50
N ASN A 2 -0.79 -22.15 -8.31
CA ASN A 2 -1.44 -21.49 -7.18
C ASN A 2 -0.54 -20.38 -6.58
N PRO A 3 -1.08 -19.46 -5.76
CA PRO A 3 -0.29 -18.33 -5.21
C PRO A 3 0.92 -18.76 -4.39
N LYS A 4 0.84 -19.87 -3.67
CA LYS A 4 1.96 -20.40 -2.88
C LYS A 4 3.10 -20.87 -3.78
N GLU A 5 2.80 -21.67 -4.81
CA GLU A 5 3.79 -22.11 -5.80
C GLU A 5 4.40 -20.91 -6.54
N ALA A 6 3.59 -19.88 -6.83
CA ALA A 6 4.06 -18.65 -7.45
C ALA A 6 5.04 -17.91 -6.54
N SER A 7 4.71 -17.76 -5.25
CA SER A 7 5.58 -17.15 -4.26
C SER A 7 6.93 -17.86 -4.15
N GLU A 8 6.92 -19.17 -3.95
CA GLU A 8 8.11 -20.00 -3.86
C GLU A 8 9.00 -19.88 -5.12
N LYS A 9 8.38 -19.88 -6.30
CA LYS A 9 9.09 -19.74 -7.57
C LYS A 9 9.72 -18.35 -7.74
N ILE A 10 9.00 -17.27 -7.37
CA ILE A 10 9.51 -15.91 -7.40
C ILE A 10 10.71 -15.75 -6.47
N VAL A 11 10.58 -16.20 -5.21
CA VAL A 11 11.67 -16.18 -4.23
C VAL A 11 12.92 -16.87 -4.78
N LYS A 12 12.75 -18.08 -5.35
CA LYS A 12 13.85 -18.84 -5.90
C LYS A 12 14.53 -18.19 -7.11
N ILE A 13 13.74 -17.67 -8.06
CA ILE A 13 14.27 -17.09 -9.31
C ILE A 13 14.94 -15.76 -9.06
N LEU A 14 14.35 -14.92 -8.20
CA LEU A 14 14.86 -13.58 -7.91
C LEU A 14 15.81 -13.54 -6.71
N HIS A 15 16.07 -14.68 -6.08
CA HIS A 15 16.92 -14.78 -4.88
C HIS A 15 16.49 -13.82 -3.77
N LEU A 16 15.16 -13.71 -3.54
CA LEU A 16 14.62 -12.82 -2.52
C LEU A 16 14.91 -13.36 -1.12
N GLU A 17 15.30 -12.47 -0.20
CA GLU A 17 15.49 -12.82 1.21
C GLU A 17 14.18 -12.95 1.99
N THR A 18 13.10 -12.40 1.45
CA THR A 18 11.77 -12.39 2.07
C THR A 18 10.69 -12.76 1.06
N GLU A 19 9.52 -13.18 1.56
CA GLU A 19 8.39 -13.50 0.70
C GLU A 19 7.81 -12.27 0.00
N PRO A 20 7.34 -12.43 -1.26
CA PRO A 20 6.53 -11.42 -1.94
C PRO A 20 5.24 -11.14 -1.17
N VAL A 21 4.80 -9.90 -1.23
CA VAL A 21 3.62 -9.42 -0.50
C VAL A 21 2.55 -8.98 -1.47
N ALA A 22 1.35 -9.52 -1.33
CA ALA A 22 0.18 -9.12 -2.10
C ALA A 22 -0.54 -7.95 -1.44
N VAL A 23 -0.94 -6.96 -2.24
CA VAL A 23 -1.69 -5.78 -1.83
C VAL A 23 -3.04 -5.77 -2.52
N GLN A 24 -4.10 -5.74 -1.74
CA GLN A 24 -5.47 -5.67 -2.22
C GLN A 24 -6.21 -4.50 -1.59
N VAL A 25 -6.86 -3.67 -2.41
CA VAL A 25 -7.73 -2.58 -1.96
C VAL A 25 -9.19 -2.96 -2.10
N TYR A 26 -10.03 -2.46 -1.20
CA TYR A 26 -11.46 -2.76 -1.12
C TYR A 26 -12.29 -1.48 -1.24
N LYS A 27 -13.32 -1.52 -2.07
CA LYS A 27 -14.27 -0.41 -2.21
C LYS A 27 -15.15 -0.22 -0.98
N ASP A 28 -15.51 -1.33 -0.33
CA ASP A 28 -16.24 -1.34 0.94
C ASP A 28 -15.42 -2.12 1.98
N ARG A 29 -15.25 -1.55 3.18
CA ARG A 29 -14.55 -2.21 4.30
C ARG A 29 -15.24 -3.49 4.78
N LYS A 30 -16.54 -3.66 4.48
CA LYS A 30 -17.27 -4.89 4.80
C LYS A 30 -16.77 -6.12 4.05
N ASP A 31 -16.12 -5.90 2.90
CA ASP A 31 -15.55 -6.96 2.09
C ASP A 31 -14.19 -7.46 2.62
N LEU A 32 -13.65 -6.83 3.67
CA LEU A 32 -12.42 -7.28 4.31
C LEU A 32 -12.61 -8.66 4.95
N PRO A 33 -11.71 -9.63 4.72
CA PRO A 33 -11.77 -10.97 5.33
C PRO A 33 -11.62 -10.94 6.86
N ARG A 34 -10.99 -9.90 7.38
CA ARG A 34 -10.83 -9.63 8.82
C ARG A 34 -11.02 -8.16 9.08
N HIS A 35 -11.73 -7.83 10.15
CA HIS A 35 -11.85 -6.43 10.59
C HIS A 35 -10.47 -5.87 10.92
N PRO A 36 -10.17 -4.63 10.49
CA PRO A 36 -8.92 -3.98 10.81
C PRO A 36 -8.80 -3.86 12.33
N GLN A 37 -7.63 -4.21 12.84
CA GLN A 37 -7.32 -3.91 14.23
C GLN A 37 -7.23 -2.39 14.37
N ASN A 38 -7.75 -1.83 15.47
CA ASN A 38 -7.65 -0.39 15.79
C ASN A 38 -6.20 0.03 16.14
N ILE A 39 -5.23 -0.43 15.37
CA ILE A 39 -3.82 -0.12 15.56
C ILE A 39 -3.44 0.95 14.55
N GLN A 40 -2.91 2.05 15.05
CA GLN A 40 -2.34 3.11 14.23
C GLN A 40 -1.07 2.60 13.53
N GLN A 41 -1.06 2.60 12.19
CA GLN A 41 0.06 2.10 11.41
C GLN A 41 0.10 2.78 10.03
N ASN A 42 1.25 2.75 9.39
CA ASN A 42 1.40 3.21 8.01
C ASN A 42 1.45 2.03 7.04
N PHE A 43 1.36 2.31 5.74
CA PHE A 43 1.41 1.27 4.71
C PHE A 43 2.72 0.48 4.73
N CYS A 44 3.85 1.15 4.98
CA CYS A 44 5.16 0.49 5.08
C CYS A 44 5.19 -0.53 6.23
N GLN A 45 4.53 -0.24 7.36
CA GLN A 45 4.41 -1.19 8.47
C GLN A 45 3.52 -2.38 8.11
N LEU A 46 2.43 -2.18 7.35
CA LEU A 46 1.63 -3.30 6.84
C LEU A 46 2.48 -4.23 5.97
N VAL A 47 3.27 -3.67 5.07
CA VAL A 47 4.19 -4.44 4.21
C VAL A 47 5.24 -5.16 5.05
N SER A 48 5.86 -4.49 6.02
CA SER A 48 6.85 -5.10 6.93
C SER A 48 6.26 -6.27 7.73
N ILE A 49 5.07 -6.11 8.27
CA ILE A 49 4.39 -7.18 9.02
C ILE A 49 4.14 -8.39 8.12
N ALA A 50 3.63 -8.18 6.90
CA ALA A 50 3.39 -9.26 5.96
C ALA A 50 4.70 -9.96 5.55
N ARG A 51 5.74 -9.18 5.31
CA ARG A 51 7.03 -9.67 4.83
C ARG A 51 7.86 -10.42 5.88
N TYR A 52 7.96 -9.86 7.09
CA TYR A 52 8.85 -10.40 8.12
C TYR A 52 8.17 -11.22 9.20
N GLN A 53 6.86 -11.03 9.40
CA GLN A 53 6.09 -11.81 10.37
C GLN A 53 5.19 -12.86 9.69
N GLY A 54 5.16 -12.89 8.35
CA GLY A 54 4.41 -13.89 7.58
C GLY A 54 2.90 -13.86 7.85
N ARG A 55 2.32 -12.67 8.15
CA ARG A 55 0.88 -12.55 8.44
C ARG A 55 0.23 -11.38 7.74
N GLY A 56 -0.99 -11.61 7.24
CA GLY A 56 -1.80 -10.56 6.65
C GLY A 56 -2.30 -9.55 7.70
N ASN A 57 -2.35 -8.27 7.29
CA ASN A 57 -2.92 -7.20 8.09
C ASN A 57 -3.64 -6.19 7.20
N SER A 58 -4.62 -5.47 7.75
CA SER A 58 -5.43 -4.51 7.02
C SER A 58 -5.35 -3.11 7.62
N GLY A 59 -5.58 -2.11 6.78
CA GLY A 59 -5.65 -0.71 7.17
C GLY A 59 -6.86 -0.03 6.56
N VAL A 60 -7.38 0.96 7.27
CA VAL A 60 -8.44 1.87 6.84
C VAL A 60 -7.96 3.32 7.01
N ALA A 61 -8.65 4.27 6.41
CA ALA A 61 -8.26 5.68 6.47
C ALA A 61 -7.97 6.16 7.89
N GLU A 62 -8.83 5.78 8.84
CA GLU A 62 -8.74 6.21 10.24
C GLU A 62 -7.55 5.62 11.00
N SER A 63 -7.03 4.47 10.55
CA SER A 63 -5.86 3.80 11.15
C SER A 63 -4.53 4.17 10.48
N MET A 64 -4.57 4.84 9.31
CA MET A 64 -3.36 5.23 8.58
C MET A 64 -2.75 6.52 9.13
N ILE A 65 -1.61 6.41 9.81
CA ILE A 65 -0.89 7.58 10.33
C ILE A 65 -0.11 8.34 9.25
N CYS A 66 0.14 7.74 8.10
CA CYS A 66 0.81 8.38 6.97
C CYS A 66 -0.21 8.79 5.92
N ALA A 67 -0.57 10.08 5.88
CA ALA A 67 -1.50 10.64 4.90
C ALA A 67 -1.03 10.45 3.44
N PHE A 68 0.29 10.47 3.20
CA PHE A 68 0.88 10.20 1.89
C PHE A 68 0.56 8.77 1.43
N GLY A 69 0.84 7.77 2.26
CA GLY A 69 0.52 6.37 1.96
C GLY A 69 -0.99 6.14 1.79
N ALA A 70 -1.82 6.74 2.64
CA ALA A 70 -3.27 6.64 2.53
C ALA A 70 -3.81 7.26 1.23
N ALA A 71 -3.26 8.41 0.80
CA ALA A 71 -3.62 9.05 -0.46
C ALA A 71 -3.17 8.23 -1.67
N CYS A 72 -1.95 7.69 -1.68
CA CYS A 72 -1.43 6.81 -2.74
C CYS A 72 -2.27 5.55 -2.93
N LEU A 73 -2.80 5.01 -1.84
CA LEU A 73 -3.71 3.86 -1.85
C LEU A 73 -5.16 4.24 -2.22
N GLY A 74 -5.47 5.53 -2.35
CA GLY A 74 -6.83 6.00 -2.63
C GLY A 74 -7.79 5.83 -1.45
N LEU A 75 -7.30 5.72 -0.22
CA LEU A 75 -8.11 5.61 0.99
C LEU A 75 -8.66 6.96 1.45
N ILE A 76 -7.96 8.04 1.11
CA ILE A 76 -8.35 9.43 1.39
C ILE A 76 -8.21 10.29 0.14
N LYS A 77 -8.92 11.42 0.10
CA LYS A 77 -8.59 12.49 -0.83
C LYS A 77 -7.21 13.02 -0.51
N THR A 78 -6.42 13.32 -1.52
CA THR A 78 -5.08 13.86 -1.32
C THR A 78 -5.13 15.19 -0.56
N PRO A 79 -4.45 15.31 0.59
CA PRO A 79 -4.35 16.58 1.31
C PRO A 79 -3.59 17.63 0.49
N GLU A 80 -3.97 18.89 0.62
CA GLU A 80 -3.35 20.01 -0.11
C GLU A 80 -1.82 20.09 0.10
N VAL A 81 -1.34 19.83 1.30
CA VAL A 81 0.10 19.81 1.61
C VAL A 81 0.87 18.78 0.78
N ILE A 82 0.23 17.68 0.39
CA ILE A 82 0.81 16.65 -0.47
C ILE A 82 0.67 17.07 -1.94
N GLU A 83 -0.52 17.54 -2.35
CA GLU A 83 -0.81 17.93 -3.72
C GLU A 83 0.05 19.13 -4.17
N SER A 84 0.28 20.10 -3.29
CA SER A 84 1.18 21.24 -3.55
C SER A 84 2.66 20.87 -3.68
N GLY A 85 3.03 19.66 -3.25
CA GLY A 85 4.42 19.19 -3.19
C GLY A 85 5.16 19.56 -1.90
N ASN A 86 4.55 20.33 -1.00
CA ASN A 86 5.21 20.73 0.25
C ASN A 86 5.62 19.55 1.14
N ALA A 87 4.88 18.44 1.09
CA ALA A 87 5.22 17.22 1.82
C ALA A 87 6.50 16.51 1.29
N ALA A 88 6.89 16.78 0.03
CA ALA A 88 8.09 16.19 -0.58
C ALA A 88 9.32 17.10 -0.48
N LEU A 89 9.11 18.39 -0.16
CA LEU A 89 10.17 19.38 -0.05
C LEU A 89 11.15 19.03 1.09
N GLY A 90 12.43 19.04 0.77
CA GLY A 90 13.48 18.65 1.73
C GLY A 90 13.65 17.14 1.93
N ILE A 91 12.71 16.32 1.45
CA ILE A 91 12.79 14.83 1.49
C ILE A 91 13.24 14.30 0.12
N TYR A 92 12.52 14.64 -0.94
CA TYR A 92 12.78 14.16 -2.29
C TYR A 92 13.33 15.24 -3.23
N THR A 93 13.05 16.50 -2.94
CA THR A 93 13.46 17.63 -3.77
C THR A 93 13.91 18.82 -2.93
N ALA A 94 14.77 19.68 -3.52
CA ALA A 94 15.34 20.84 -2.84
C ALA A 94 14.52 22.13 -3.02
N ASN A 95 13.56 22.16 -3.97
CA ASN A 95 12.76 23.37 -4.23
C ASN A 95 11.29 23.03 -4.46
N PRO A 96 10.36 23.99 -4.16
CA PRO A 96 8.92 23.74 -4.23
C PRO A 96 8.40 23.40 -5.62
N GLU A 97 8.95 23.98 -6.67
CA GLU A 97 8.53 23.73 -8.05
C GLU A 97 8.85 22.30 -8.49
N ALA A 98 10.08 21.85 -8.25
CA ALA A 98 10.48 20.47 -8.50
C ALA A 98 9.66 19.49 -7.66
N SER A 99 9.36 19.84 -6.43
CA SER A 99 8.52 19.05 -5.52
C SER A 99 7.10 18.88 -6.08
N LYS A 100 6.46 19.95 -6.50
CA LYS A 100 5.13 19.92 -7.10
C LYS A 100 5.12 19.06 -8.38
N LYS A 101 6.11 19.24 -9.25
CA LYS A 101 6.27 18.45 -10.47
C LYS A 101 6.50 16.98 -10.18
N PHE A 102 7.32 16.66 -9.20
CA PHE A 102 7.55 15.28 -8.74
C PHE A 102 6.25 14.63 -8.27
N MET A 103 5.51 15.28 -7.37
CA MET A 103 4.27 14.76 -6.82
C MET A 103 3.21 14.54 -7.90
N SER A 104 3.03 15.49 -8.81
CA SER A 104 2.02 15.40 -9.86
C SER A 104 2.35 14.37 -10.96
N ASN A 105 3.62 14.19 -11.31
CA ASN A 105 4.00 13.33 -12.41
C ASN A 105 4.40 11.90 -11.98
N VAL A 106 5.07 11.75 -10.86
CA VAL A 106 5.54 10.44 -10.40
C VAL A 106 4.41 9.69 -9.71
N PHE A 107 3.70 10.34 -8.81
CA PHE A 107 2.65 9.69 -8.01
C PHE A 107 1.24 9.93 -8.53
N ARG A 108 1.03 10.89 -9.43
CA ARG A 108 -0.29 11.31 -9.93
C ARG A 108 -1.30 11.56 -8.81
N ILE A 109 -0.82 12.10 -7.70
CA ILE A 109 -1.61 12.23 -6.48
C ILE A 109 -2.83 13.13 -6.69
N GLY A 110 -2.72 14.22 -7.45
CA GLY A 110 -3.82 15.13 -7.73
C GLY A 110 -5.04 14.49 -8.43
N ASP A 111 -4.82 13.44 -9.20
CA ASP A 111 -5.88 12.74 -9.94
C ASP A 111 -6.60 11.66 -9.11
N GLN A 112 -6.15 11.43 -7.89
CA GLN A 112 -6.63 10.33 -7.05
C GLN A 112 -7.52 10.85 -5.91
N GLY A 113 -8.81 10.94 -6.15
CA GLY A 113 -9.78 11.05 -5.06
C GLY A 113 -9.86 9.79 -4.21
N LYS A 114 -10.60 9.84 -3.10
CA LYS A 114 -10.94 8.63 -2.34
C LYS A 114 -11.67 7.64 -3.24
N LYS A 115 -11.13 6.42 -3.39
CA LYS A 115 -11.68 5.35 -4.24
C LYS A 115 -11.97 4.06 -3.47
N TYR A 116 -11.30 3.89 -2.33
CA TYR A 116 -11.33 2.67 -1.54
C TYR A 116 -11.52 2.99 -0.06
N ASP A 117 -12.09 2.04 0.66
CA ASP A 117 -12.32 2.15 2.10
C ASP A 117 -11.27 1.42 2.93
N ALA A 118 -10.60 0.43 2.34
CA ALA A 118 -9.64 -0.37 3.05
C ALA A 118 -8.56 -0.96 2.14
N VAL A 119 -7.44 -1.37 2.74
CA VAL A 119 -6.37 -2.15 2.13
C VAL A 119 -6.09 -3.39 2.98
N MET A 120 -5.81 -4.51 2.32
CA MET A 120 -5.24 -5.71 2.91
C MET A 120 -3.86 -5.93 2.32
N VAL A 121 -2.90 -6.23 3.18
CA VAL A 121 -1.52 -6.58 2.81
C VAL A 121 -1.21 -7.93 3.46
N LYS A 122 -0.82 -8.93 2.67
CA LYS A 122 -0.54 -10.27 3.17
C LYS A 122 0.55 -10.96 2.35
N PRO A 123 1.23 -11.99 2.88
CA PRO A 123 2.12 -12.82 2.08
C PRO A 123 1.43 -13.31 0.81
N LEU A 124 2.15 -13.33 -0.32
CA LEU A 124 1.58 -13.83 -1.58
C LEU A 124 1.13 -15.28 -1.45
N ALA A 125 1.82 -16.08 -0.65
CA ALA A 125 1.45 -17.47 -0.38
C ALA A 125 0.10 -17.65 0.34
N GLU A 126 -0.41 -16.61 1.02
CA GLU A 126 -1.71 -16.59 1.71
C GLU A 126 -2.88 -16.10 0.83
N VAL A 127 -2.61 -15.74 -0.42
CA VAL A 127 -3.65 -15.34 -1.37
C VAL A 127 -4.50 -16.57 -1.74
N ASN A 128 -5.81 -16.43 -1.62
CA ASN A 128 -6.77 -17.48 -1.98
C ASN A 128 -7.53 -17.14 -3.28
N GLU A 129 -8.36 -18.06 -3.76
CA GLU A 129 -9.07 -17.94 -5.03
C GLU A 129 -10.05 -16.75 -5.09
N THR A 130 -10.52 -16.26 -3.95
CA THR A 130 -11.45 -15.13 -3.87
C THR A 130 -10.73 -13.79 -3.82
N ASP A 131 -9.44 -13.78 -3.53
CA ASP A 131 -8.63 -12.57 -3.48
C ASP A 131 -8.32 -12.05 -4.89
N LYS A 132 -8.28 -10.73 -5.01
CA LYS A 132 -7.96 -10.03 -6.27
C LYS A 132 -6.91 -8.94 -6.00
N PRO A 133 -5.67 -9.31 -5.68
CA PRO A 133 -4.63 -8.34 -5.41
C PRO A 133 -4.36 -7.46 -6.64
N GLN A 134 -4.23 -6.16 -6.44
CA GLN A 134 -3.90 -5.20 -7.48
C GLN A 134 -2.40 -5.04 -7.67
N ALA A 135 -1.60 -5.41 -6.67
CA ALA A 135 -0.14 -5.35 -6.75
C ALA A 135 0.54 -6.46 -5.95
N VAL A 136 1.75 -6.80 -6.37
CA VAL A 136 2.67 -7.65 -5.62
C VAL A 136 3.96 -6.87 -5.41
N ILE A 137 4.41 -6.78 -4.18
CA ILE A 137 5.68 -6.14 -3.78
C ILE A 137 6.70 -7.26 -3.55
N MET A 138 7.81 -7.16 -4.24
CA MET A 138 8.92 -8.11 -4.17
C MET A 138 10.11 -7.53 -3.40
#